data_f3adc4207855171c3d48675014e32365
#
_entry.id   f3adc4207855171c3d48675014e32365
#
_cell.length_a   1.000
_cell.length_b   1.000
_cell.length_c   1.000
_cell.angle_alpha   90.00
_cell.angle_beta   90.00
_cell.angle_gamma   90.00
#
_symmetry.space_group_name_H-M   'P 1'
#
loop_
_entity.id
_entity.type
_entity.pdbx_description
1 polymer ?
#
loop_
_entity_poly.entity_id
_entity_poly.type
_entity_poly.pdbx_seq_one_letter_code
_entity_poly.pdbx_strand_id
1 'polypeptide(L)'
;FGSGNRLKFQQLFDTKRNPKYSYGIEFLSRNIAGSFLNVAAGINFERPAFNSAKREENSYFLRGELPLVSPYHPYTGGFDLSVNNTQNAYSSDSLYNQQLKYGYYNADIWLGYSLGAKEQMLDNLGTRKRNILSARVLHRYFNLRPDTLQTIYDSRYNDVTGLLFSYTVFERDFYHTNFIYGFGRNEDLPEGFSLSFTGGWADRQDISRFYIGFEYQRSYFNNNKAFLNYTVKSGGYINRNQAEDISALASLELITPLKKKKK
;
A
#
# COMPACT_ATOMS: atom_id res chain seq x y z
N PHE A 1 9.53 2.25 -21.67
CA PHE A 1 9.84 2.89 -20.38
C PHE A 1 9.75 4.40 -20.57
N GLY A 2 8.63 5.02 -20.10
CA GLY A 2 8.49 6.46 -20.14
C GLY A 2 9.33 7.13 -19.06
N SER A 3 10.44 7.72 -19.42
CA SER A 3 11.08 8.73 -18.58
C SER A 3 10.28 10.00 -18.76
N GLY A 4 9.48 10.41 -17.78
CA GLY A 4 8.69 11.61 -17.94
C GLY A 4 8.14 12.14 -16.63
N ASN A 5 8.10 13.44 -16.52
CA ASN A 5 7.43 14.10 -15.43
C ASN A 5 5.91 14.17 -15.73
N ARG A 6 5.12 13.98 -14.69
CA ARG A 6 3.65 14.13 -14.76
C ARG A 6 3.19 15.15 -13.74
N LEU A 7 2.46 16.14 -14.19
CA LEU A 7 1.70 17.03 -13.32
C LEU A 7 0.23 16.62 -13.38
N LYS A 8 -0.36 16.36 -12.22
CA LYS A 8 -1.78 16.05 -12.07
C LYS A 8 -2.43 17.15 -11.26
N PHE A 9 -3.48 17.70 -11.80
CA PHE A 9 -4.36 18.63 -11.11
C PHE A 9 -5.72 17.98 -10.92
N GLN A 10 -6.27 18.07 -9.73
CA GLN A 10 -7.61 17.57 -9.38
C GLN A 10 -8.40 18.71 -8.76
N GLN A 11 -9.67 18.82 -9.13
CA GLN A 11 -10.61 19.77 -8.54
C GLN A 11 -11.88 19.03 -8.15
N LEU A 12 -12.35 19.28 -6.95
CA LEU A 12 -13.64 18.83 -6.46
C LEU A 12 -14.55 20.03 -6.27
N PHE A 13 -15.78 19.90 -6.75
CA PHE A 13 -16.87 20.81 -6.45
C PHE A 13 -17.97 20.07 -5.70
N ASP A 14 -18.32 20.56 -4.51
CA ASP A 14 -19.40 20.00 -3.70
C ASP A 14 -20.21 21.15 -3.07
N THR A 15 -21.50 21.20 -3.35
CA THR A 15 -22.42 22.24 -2.88
C THR A 15 -22.65 22.21 -1.38
N LYS A 16 -22.41 21.04 -0.74
CA LYS A 16 -22.56 20.85 0.71
C LYS A 16 -21.32 21.21 1.49
N ARG A 17 -20.22 21.47 0.80
CA ARG A 17 -18.93 21.81 1.39
C ARG A 17 -18.73 23.31 1.55
N ASN A 18 -18.00 23.70 2.58
CA ASN A 18 -17.54 25.07 2.76
C ASN A 18 -16.01 25.10 3.01
N PRO A 19 -15.16 25.60 2.11
CA PRO A 19 -15.47 26.13 0.78
C PRO A 19 -15.98 25.05 -0.20
N LYS A 20 -16.81 25.45 -1.15
CA LYS A 20 -17.41 24.52 -2.15
C LYS A 20 -16.38 23.87 -3.08
N TYR A 21 -15.22 24.51 -3.24
CA TYR A 21 -14.14 24.04 -4.09
C TYR A 21 -13.01 23.50 -3.23
N SER A 22 -12.44 22.39 -3.64
CA SER A 22 -11.16 21.93 -3.15
C SER A 22 -10.33 21.37 -4.31
N TYR A 23 -9.03 21.30 -4.13
CA TYR A 23 -8.10 20.90 -5.18
C TYR A 23 -6.96 20.07 -4.64
N GLY A 24 -6.33 19.37 -5.57
CA GLY A 24 -5.10 18.64 -5.33
C GLY A 24 -4.14 18.87 -6.48
N ILE A 25 -2.86 18.89 -6.16
CA ILE A 25 -1.77 18.98 -7.13
C ILE A 25 -0.76 17.90 -6.78
N GLU A 26 -0.37 17.12 -7.77
CA GLU A 26 0.66 16.09 -7.64
C GLU A 26 1.68 16.26 -8.78
N PHE A 27 2.94 16.35 -8.43
CA PHE A 27 4.04 16.25 -9.36
C PHE A 27 4.73 14.90 -9.17
N LEU A 28 4.86 14.13 -10.24
CA LEU A 28 5.56 12.86 -10.29
C LEU A 28 6.75 12.98 -11.25
N SER A 29 7.94 12.71 -10.74
CA SER A 29 9.15 12.53 -11.54
C SER A 29 9.53 11.07 -11.55
N ARG A 30 9.70 10.49 -12.75
CA ARG A 30 10.07 9.09 -12.93
C ARG A 30 11.53 8.96 -13.30
N ASN A 31 12.13 7.87 -12.84
CA ASN A 31 13.49 7.50 -13.23
C ASN A 31 14.51 8.62 -12.96
N ILE A 32 14.50 9.16 -11.73
CA ILE A 32 15.37 10.26 -11.34
C ILE A 32 16.83 9.86 -11.54
N ALA A 33 17.56 10.66 -12.31
CA ALA A 33 18.99 10.44 -12.63
C ALA A 33 19.31 9.03 -13.15
N GLY A 34 18.37 8.35 -13.82
CA GLY A 34 18.57 6.98 -14.33
C GLY A 34 18.53 5.88 -13.27
N SER A 35 18.13 6.19 -12.03
CA SER A 35 18.15 5.25 -10.90
C SER A 35 16.91 4.38 -10.79
N PHE A 36 15.94 4.49 -11.69
CA PHE A 36 14.61 3.89 -11.61
C PHE A 36 13.76 4.38 -10.42
N LEU A 37 14.29 5.30 -9.62
CA LEU A 37 13.55 5.91 -8.52
C LEU A 37 12.45 6.84 -9.07
N ASN A 38 11.21 6.59 -8.68
CA ASN A 38 10.08 7.46 -8.94
C ASN A 38 9.78 8.25 -7.67
N VAL A 39 9.63 9.57 -7.78
CA VAL A 39 9.28 10.43 -6.65
C VAL A 39 8.06 11.26 -7.00
N ALA A 40 7.08 11.26 -6.11
CA ALA A 40 5.90 12.10 -6.19
C ALA A 40 5.84 13.04 -4.98
N ALA A 41 5.55 14.30 -5.23
CA ALA A 41 5.28 15.28 -4.19
C ALA A 41 3.96 16.00 -4.50
N GLY A 42 3.21 16.36 -3.48
CA GLY A 42 1.94 17.01 -3.74
C GLY A 42 1.19 17.48 -2.51
N ILE A 43 0.06 18.12 -2.81
CA ILE A 43 -0.90 18.62 -1.84
C ILE A 43 -2.27 18.12 -2.28
N ASN A 44 -3.04 17.60 -1.34
CA ASN A 44 -4.40 17.16 -1.58
C ASN A 44 -5.33 17.65 -0.47
N PHE A 45 -6.34 18.45 -0.85
CA PHE A 45 -7.34 19.01 0.06
C PHE A 45 -8.70 18.29 -0.02
N GLU A 46 -8.73 17.08 -0.57
CA GLU A 46 -9.96 16.32 -0.79
C GLU A 46 -9.91 14.87 -0.32
N ARG A 47 -8.98 14.53 0.57
CA ARG A 47 -8.91 13.17 1.11
C ARG A 47 -10.06 12.89 2.07
N PRO A 48 -10.64 11.70 2.02
CA PRO A 48 -11.60 11.27 3.03
C PRO A 48 -10.92 11.17 4.40
N ALA A 49 -11.50 11.85 5.38
CA ALA A 49 -11.05 11.72 6.77
C ALA A 49 -11.41 10.33 7.30
N PHE A 50 -10.50 9.67 8.01
CA PHE A 50 -10.69 8.29 8.47
C PHE A 50 -11.79 8.14 9.54
N ASN A 51 -12.16 9.22 10.21
CA ASN A 51 -13.18 9.22 11.25
C ASN A 51 -14.59 9.54 10.74
N SER A 52 -14.70 10.36 9.69
CA SER A 52 -16.00 10.82 9.16
C SER A 52 -16.30 10.31 7.75
N ALA A 53 -15.32 9.73 7.06
CA ALA A 53 -15.36 9.39 5.64
C ALA A 53 -15.69 10.58 4.70
N LYS A 54 -15.83 11.80 5.26
CA LYS A 54 -16.05 13.03 4.48
C LYS A 54 -14.72 13.55 3.95
N ARG A 55 -14.74 14.27 2.85
CA ARG A 55 -13.54 14.84 2.23
C ARG A 55 -13.08 16.10 2.97
N GLU A 56 -12.52 15.90 4.14
CA GLU A 56 -12.10 16.93 5.10
C GLU A 56 -10.62 16.85 5.48
N GLU A 57 -9.87 15.87 4.97
CA GLU A 57 -8.45 15.73 5.27
C GLU A 57 -7.59 16.39 4.20
N ASN A 58 -6.69 17.26 4.65
CA ASN A 58 -5.66 17.88 3.84
C ASN A 58 -4.36 17.12 4.06
N SER A 59 -3.68 16.79 2.97
CA SER A 59 -2.43 16.04 2.99
C SER A 59 -1.36 16.72 2.18
N TYR A 60 -0.21 16.96 2.79
CA TYR A 60 1.04 17.29 2.12
C TYR A 60 1.89 16.06 2.13
N PHE A 61 2.35 15.60 0.98
CA PHE A 61 3.06 14.33 0.90
C PHE A 61 4.27 14.35 -0.01
N LEU A 62 5.23 13.52 0.34
CA LEU A 62 6.39 13.16 -0.47
C LEU A 62 6.51 11.64 -0.46
N ARG A 63 6.46 11.02 -1.63
CA ARG A 63 6.52 9.56 -1.82
C ARG A 63 7.62 9.20 -2.78
N GLY A 64 8.30 8.12 -2.50
CA GLY A 64 9.28 7.55 -3.40
C GLY A 64 9.11 6.05 -3.52
N GLU A 65 9.37 5.53 -4.71
CA GLU A 65 9.34 4.10 -5.00
C GLU A 65 10.50 3.74 -5.92
N LEU A 66 11.29 2.78 -5.47
CA LEU A 66 12.32 2.11 -6.27
C LEU A 66 11.82 0.70 -6.61
N PRO A 67 11.15 0.51 -7.75
CA PRO A 67 10.60 -0.78 -8.12
C PRO A 67 11.70 -1.77 -8.50
N LEU A 68 11.45 -3.05 -8.27
CA LEU A 68 12.34 -4.11 -8.72
C LEU A 68 12.15 -4.36 -10.22
N VAL A 69 12.75 -3.49 -11.06
CA VAL A 69 12.53 -3.48 -12.52
C VAL A 69 13.40 -4.47 -13.28
N SER A 70 14.51 -4.94 -12.70
CA SER A 70 15.47 -5.78 -13.38
C SER A 70 16.17 -6.75 -12.41
N PRO A 71 16.57 -7.94 -12.90
CA PRO A 71 17.46 -8.83 -12.13
C PRO A 71 18.80 -8.18 -11.78
N TYR A 72 19.22 -7.16 -12.52
CA TYR A 72 20.49 -6.47 -12.34
C TYR A 72 20.51 -5.49 -11.17
N HIS A 73 19.33 -5.06 -10.71
CA HIS A 73 19.20 -4.18 -9.55
C HIS A 73 18.71 -4.99 -8.35
N PRO A 74 19.59 -5.28 -7.38
CA PRO A 74 19.20 -6.08 -6.22
C PRO A 74 18.37 -5.30 -5.21
N TYR A 75 18.34 -3.98 -5.28
CA TYR A 75 17.65 -3.13 -4.32
C TYR A 75 16.26 -2.76 -4.79
N THR A 76 15.32 -2.74 -3.86
CA THR A 76 13.99 -2.20 -4.01
C THR A 76 13.63 -1.45 -2.73
N GLY A 77 12.66 -0.55 -2.79
CA GLY A 77 12.31 0.19 -1.59
C GLY A 77 11.29 1.28 -1.87
N GLY A 78 10.93 1.98 -0.82
CA GLY A 78 10.03 3.11 -0.93
C GLY A 78 9.93 3.90 0.36
N PHE A 79 9.36 5.09 0.25
CA PHE A 79 9.02 5.93 1.38
C PHE A 79 7.71 6.69 1.13
N ASP A 80 6.98 6.93 2.20
CA ASP A 80 5.78 7.80 2.24
C ASP A 80 5.90 8.70 3.46
N LEU A 81 6.13 9.97 3.22
CA LEU A 81 6.20 11.01 4.24
C LEU A 81 5.00 11.93 4.04
N SER A 82 4.21 12.14 5.07
CA SER A 82 3.06 13.03 4.95
C SER A 82 2.72 13.78 6.24
N VAL A 83 2.16 14.97 6.06
CA VAL A 83 1.53 15.78 7.09
C VAL A 83 0.06 15.88 6.76
N ASN A 84 -0.78 15.42 7.66
CA ASN A 84 -2.21 15.30 7.45
C ASN A 84 -2.96 16.06 8.54
N ASN A 85 -3.91 16.91 8.14
CA ASN A 85 -4.73 17.68 9.05
C ASN A 85 -6.16 17.72 8.54
N THR A 86 -7.13 17.66 9.44
CA THR A 86 -8.52 17.90 9.06
C THR A 86 -8.84 19.37 8.94
N GLN A 87 -9.82 19.68 8.09
CA GLN A 87 -10.43 20.99 7.92
C GLN A 87 -11.94 20.85 7.99
N ASN A 88 -12.60 21.71 8.76
CA ASN A 88 -14.06 21.72 8.81
C ASN A 88 -14.63 22.16 7.46
N ALA A 89 -15.38 21.29 6.81
CA ALA A 89 -16.01 21.58 5.53
C ALA A 89 -17.52 21.26 5.50
N TYR A 90 -18.02 20.44 6.44
CA TYR A 90 -19.40 19.94 6.39
C TYR A 90 -20.14 20.02 7.73
N SER A 91 -19.47 20.36 8.81
CA SER A 91 -20.01 20.25 10.15
C SER A 91 -20.09 21.62 10.84
N SER A 92 -20.84 21.73 11.93
CA SER A 92 -20.77 22.92 12.79
C SER A 92 -19.41 22.96 13.49
N ASP A 93 -18.91 24.17 13.77
CA ASP A 93 -17.59 24.36 14.40
C ASP A 93 -17.48 23.67 15.76
N SER A 94 -18.57 23.63 16.52
CA SER A 94 -18.62 22.94 17.81
C SER A 94 -18.40 21.43 17.63
N LEU A 95 -19.16 20.78 16.74
CA LEU A 95 -19.03 19.35 16.47
C LEU A 95 -17.64 19.01 15.90
N TYR A 96 -17.16 19.84 14.98
CA TYR A 96 -15.84 19.63 14.38
C TYR A 96 -14.73 19.67 15.44
N ASN A 97 -14.67 20.72 16.26
CA ASN A 97 -13.62 20.86 17.26
C ASN A 97 -13.66 19.75 18.31
N GLN A 98 -14.85 19.32 18.73
CA GLN A 98 -15.01 18.29 19.76
C GLN A 98 -14.71 16.86 19.24
N GLN A 99 -15.09 16.51 18.01
CA GLN A 99 -15.13 15.11 17.59
C GLN A 99 -14.33 14.79 16.32
N LEU A 100 -14.12 15.76 15.43
CA LEU A 100 -13.62 15.49 14.09
C LEU A 100 -12.22 16.03 13.82
N LYS A 101 -11.77 16.99 14.63
CA LYS A 101 -10.49 17.68 14.42
C LYS A 101 -9.33 16.81 14.85
N TYR A 102 -8.43 16.51 13.90
CA TYR A 102 -7.19 15.82 14.18
C TYR A 102 -6.08 16.25 13.20
N GLY A 103 -4.85 15.96 13.59
CA GLY A 103 -3.68 16.11 12.73
C GLY A 103 -2.63 15.07 13.08
N TYR A 104 -1.89 14.60 12.08
CA TYR A 104 -0.83 13.62 12.29
C TYR A 104 0.28 13.73 11.24
N TYR A 105 1.47 13.32 11.64
CA TYR A 105 2.61 13.05 10.78
C TYR A 105 2.68 11.56 10.50
N ASN A 106 3.04 11.20 9.27
CA ASN A 106 3.27 9.82 8.90
C ASN A 106 4.61 9.71 8.18
N ALA A 107 5.43 8.78 8.62
CA ALA A 107 6.67 8.39 7.97
C ALA A 107 6.68 6.88 7.85
N ASP A 108 6.82 6.38 6.63
CA ASP A 108 6.91 4.96 6.30
C ASP A 108 8.04 4.78 5.31
N ILE A 109 9.08 4.06 5.68
CA ILE A 109 10.27 3.86 4.87
C ILE A 109 10.60 2.37 4.90
N TRP A 110 10.80 1.79 3.73
CA TRP A 110 11.23 0.40 3.63
C TRP A 110 12.30 0.21 2.56
N LEU A 111 13.15 -0.77 2.79
CA LEU A 111 14.19 -1.19 1.86
C LEU A 111 14.20 -2.71 1.76
N GLY A 112 14.38 -3.22 0.56
CA GLY A 112 14.50 -4.64 0.26
C GLY A 112 15.75 -4.94 -0.56
N TYR A 113 16.32 -6.10 -0.31
CA TYR A 113 17.47 -6.63 -1.04
C TYR A 113 17.14 -8.00 -1.61
N SER A 114 17.32 -8.16 -2.92
CA SER A 114 17.11 -9.42 -3.64
C SER A 114 18.35 -10.30 -3.52
N LEU A 115 18.20 -11.42 -2.81
CA LEU A 115 19.27 -12.40 -2.63
C LEU A 115 19.53 -13.17 -3.95
N GLY A 116 20.79 -13.38 -4.28
CA GLY A 116 21.18 -14.17 -5.46
C GLY A 116 20.90 -13.49 -6.81
N ALA A 117 20.63 -12.18 -6.83
CA ALA A 117 20.34 -11.46 -8.07
C ALA A 117 21.44 -11.61 -9.12
N LYS A 118 22.71 -11.65 -8.71
CA LYS A 118 23.87 -11.81 -9.62
C LYS A 118 24.01 -13.24 -10.15
N GLU A 119 23.76 -14.25 -9.32
CA GLU A 119 23.89 -15.66 -9.68
C GLU A 119 22.78 -16.08 -10.67
N GLN A 120 21.58 -15.58 -10.48
CA GLN A 120 20.45 -15.81 -11.40
C GLN A 120 20.68 -15.23 -12.81
N MET A 121 21.62 -14.30 -12.95
CA MET A 121 22.02 -13.75 -14.24
C MET A 121 22.99 -14.67 -15.01
N LEU A 122 23.84 -15.40 -14.28
CA LEU A 122 24.85 -16.28 -14.87
C LEU A 122 24.25 -17.63 -15.28
N ASP A 123 23.28 -18.11 -14.54
CA ASP A 123 22.50 -19.30 -14.89
C ASP A 123 21.44 -18.93 -15.94
N ASN A 124 21.77 -19.15 -17.21
CA ASN A 124 20.81 -19.10 -18.33
C ASN A 124 19.61 -20.07 -18.18
N LEU A 125 19.51 -20.75 -17.07
CA LEU A 125 18.42 -21.62 -16.65
C LEU A 125 17.41 -20.82 -15.83
N GLY A 126 16.58 -20.10 -16.50
CA GLY A 126 15.32 -19.45 -16.21
C GLY A 126 14.60 -19.64 -14.86
N THR A 127 15.31 -19.72 -13.73
CA THR A 127 14.65 -19.72 -12.43
C THR A 127 14.16 -18.31 -12.12
N ARG A 128 12.89 -18.06 -12.39
CA ARG A 128 12.21 -16.77 -12.15
C ARG A 128 11.92 -16.52 -10.65
N LYS A 129 12.33 -17.46 -9.81
CA LYS A 129 12.15 -17.42 -8.36
C LYS A 129 13.13 -16.44 -7.74
N ARG A 130 12.62 -15.53 -6.89
CA ARG A 130 13.41 -14.52 -6.19
C ARG A 130 13.16 -14.57 -4.70
N ASN A 131 14.21 -14.26 -3.95
CA ASN A 131 14.18 -14.16 -2.51
C ASN A 131 14.54 -12.73 -2.12
N ILE A 132 13.69 -12.08 -1.33
CA ILE A 132 13.92 -10.70 -0.89
C ILE A 132 13.92 -10.66 0.63
N LEU A 133 14.95 -10.05 1.19
CA LEU A 133 14.96 -9.58 2.57
C LEU A 133 14.60 -8.11 2.59
N SER A 134 13.68 -7.70 3.46
CA SER A 134 13.32 -6.30 3.61
C SER A 134 13.20 -5.87 5.06
N ALA A 135 13.44 -4.59 5.28
CA ALA A 135 13.24 -3.91 6.54
C ALA A 135 12.35 -2.68 6.33
N ARG A 136 11.46 -2.41 7.26
CA ARG A 136 10.52 -1.29 7.22
C ARG A 136 10.48 -0.60 8.58
N VAL A 137 10.57 0.71 8.55
CA VAL A 137 10.32 1.58 9.70
C VAL A 137 9.07 2.38 9.40
N LEU A 138 8.12 2.35 10.32
CA LEU A 138 6.91 3.14 10.24
C LEU A 138 6.75 3.97 11.52
N HIS A 139 6.31 5.21 11.36
CA HIS A 139 6.05 6.12 12.46
C HIS A 139 4.84 6.99 12.12
N ARG A 140 3.84 6.96 12.99
CA ARG A 140 2.69 7.86 12.95
C ARG A 140 2.56 8.55 14.30
N TYR A 141 2.51 9.84 14.27
CA TYR A 141 2.38 10.67 15.47
C TYR A 141 1.24 11.65 15.31
N PHE A 142 0.30 11.62 16.25
CA PHE A 142 -0.83 12.57 16.30
C PHE A 142 -0.44 13.81 17.11
N ASN A 143 -0.20 14.91 16.40
CA ASN A 143 0.04 16.20 17.02
C ASN A 143 -1.26 16.89 17.47
N LEU A 144 -2.39 16.47 16.97
CA LEU A 144 -3.71 16.99 17.33
C LEU A 144 -4.73 15.85 17.37
N ARG A 145 -5.51 15.78 18.43
CA ARG A 145 -6.57 14.77 18.65
C ARG A 145 -7.86 15.44 19.03
N PRO A 146 -9.05 14.85 18.73
CA PRO A 146 -10.34 15.38 19.16
C PRO A 146 -10.46 15.52 20.68
N ASP A 147 -11.15 16.55 21.15
CA ASP A 147 -11.33 16.81 22.59
C ASP A 147 -12.09 15.67 23.31
N THR A 148 -12.99 14.99 22.62
CA THR A 148 -13.73 13.82 23.16
C THR A 148 -12.83 12.65 23.57
N LEU A 149 -11.59 12.58 23.06
CA LEU A 149 -10.62 11.55 23.49
C LEU A 149 -10.12 11.75 24.93
N GLN A 150 -10.38 12.89 25.54
CA GLN A 150 -10.12 13.08 26.97
C GLN A 150 -11.05 12.24 27.85
N THR A 151 -12.20 11.81 27.31
CA THR A 151 -13.22 11.04 28.03
C THR A 151 -13.50 9.67 27.42
N ILE A 152 -13.31 9.50 26.10
CA ILE A 152 -13.59 8.25 25.37
C ILE A 152 -12.35 7.84 24.59
N TYR A 153 -11.80 6.68 24.95
CA TYR A 153 -10.66 6.10 24.24
C TYR A 153 -11.04 5.64 22.83
N ASP A 154 -10.26 6.06 21.83
CA ASP A 154 -10.38 5.57 20.45
C ASP A 154 -8.99 5.21 19.91
N SER A 155 -8.77 3.93 19.68
CA SER A 155 -7.50 3.36 19.24
C SER A 155 -7.03 3.84 17.86
N ARG A 156 -7.90 4.45 17.06
CA ARG A 156 -7.57 4.99 15.73
C ARG A 156 -6.61 6.17 15.80
N TYR A 157 -6.60 6.91 16.93
CA TYR A 157 -5.74 8.07 17.16
C TYR A 157 -4.47 7.75 17.96
N ASN A 158 -4.12 6.48 18.08
CA ASN A 158 -2.88 6.10 18.73
C ASN A 158 -1.67 6.39 17.86
N ASP A 159 -0.62 6.88 18.51
CA ASP A 159 0.70 6.90 17.90
C ASP A 159 1.17 5.48 17.65
N VAL A 160 1.87 5.28 16.55
CA VAL A 160 2.38 3.98 16.17
C VAL A 160 3.82 4.13 15.70
N THR A 161 4.73 3.37 16.27
CA THR A 161 6.09 3.22 15.79
C THR A 161 6.37 1.74 15.57
N GLY A 162 6.97 1.38 14.46
CA GLY A 162 7.24 -0.02 14.16
C GLY A 162 8.55 -0.22 13.40
N LEU A 163 9.22 -1.32 13.73
CA LEU A 163 10.37 -1.85 13.00
C LEU A 163 10.05 -3.28 12.60
N LEU A 164 9.88 -3.50 11.30
CA LEU A 164 9.48 -4.79 10.74
C LEU A 164 10.55 -5.31 9.80
N PHE A 165 10.75 -6.62 9.82
CA PHE A 165 11.60 -7.35 8.89
C PHE A 165 10.75 -8.37 8.16
N SER A 166 11.02 -8.58 6.87
CA SER A 166 10.25 -9.52 6.08
C SER A 166 11.18 -10.33 5.16
N TYR A 167 10.86 -11.60 5.02
CA TYR A 167 11.45 -12.48 4.01
C TYR A 167 10.36 -12.89 3.03
N THR A 168 10.58 -12.58 1.76
CA THR A 168 9.62 -12.86 0.68
C THR A 168 10.26 -13.73 -0.37
N VAL A 169 9.59 -14.80 -0.72
CA VAL A 169 9.91 -15.66 -1.85
C VAL A 169 8.82 -15.51 -2.89
N PHE A 170 9.18 -15.17 -4.11
CA PHE A 170 8.18 -15.08 -5.17
C PHE A 170 8.74 -15.56 -6.52
N GLU A 171 7.81 -16.00 -7.35
CA GLU A 171 8.02 -16.31 -8.75
C GLU A 171 6.91 -15.62 -9.54
N ARG A 172 7.26 -14.93 -10.60
CA ARG A 172 6.30 -14.22 -11.44
C ARG A 172 6.62 -14.47 -12.91
N ASP A 173 5.63 -14.96 -13.60
CA ASP A 173 5.56 -15.09 -15.03
C ASP A 173 4.35 -14.31 -15.56
N PHE A 174 4.21 -14.22 -16.88
CA PHE A 174 3.08 -13.60 -17.53
C PHE A 174 2.47 -14.55 -18.55
N TYR A 175 1.18 -14.78 -18.42
CA TYR A 175 0.40 -15.52 -19.39
C TYR A 175 -0.27 -14.57 -20.38
N HIS A 176 0.09 -14.71 -21.65
CA HIS A 176 -0.51 -13.91 -22.72
C HIS A 176 -1.89 -14.45 -23.09
N THR A 177 -2.90 -13.64 -22.95
CA THR A 177 -4.29 -14.01 -23.23
C THR A 177 -5.09 -12.85 -23.79
N ASN A 178 -6.34 -13.11 -24.17
CA ASN A 178 -7.26 -12.10 -24.70
C ASN A 178 -8.61 -12.22 -23.98
N PHE A 179 -9.37 -11.14 -23.92
CA PHE A 179 -10.76 -11.12 -23.46
C PHE A 179 -10.99 -11.45 -21.98
N ILE A 180 -10.06 -11.12 -21.09
CA ILE A 180 -10.26 -11.26 -19.64
C ILE A 180 -10.80 -9.98 -19.03
N TYR A 181 -10.08 -8.85 -19.18
CA TYR A 181 -10.51 -7.55 -18.67
C TYR A 181 -10.96 -6.59 -19.77
N GLY A 182 -10.57 -6.83 -21.02
CA GLY A 182 -10.90 -5.97 -22.16
C GLY A 182 -11.30 -6.71 -23.41
N PHE A 183 -12.19 -6.11 -24.20
CA PHE A 183 -12.65 -6.71 -25.45
C PHE A 183 -11.59 -6.54 -26.54
N GLY A 184 -11.04 -7.64 -27.04
CA GLY A 184 -10.14 -7.67 -28.21
C GLY A 184 -8.73 -7.15 -27.94
N ARG A 185 -8.31 -6.99 -26.68
CA ARG A 185 -6.94 -6.61 -26.32
C ARG A 185 -6.13 -7.84 -25.93
N ASN A 186 -4.84 -7.80 -26.28
CA ASN A 186 -3.88 -8.74 -25.72
C ASN A 186 -3.58 -8.29 -24.29
N GLU A 187 -3.64 -9.21 -23.36
CA GLU A 187 -3.48 -8.99 -21.93
C GLU A 187 -2.42 -9.93 -21.39
N ASP A 188 -1.51 -9.37 -20.58
CA ASP A 188 -0.48 -10.12 -19.89
C ASP A 188 -0.92 -10.26 -18.43
N LEU A 189 -1.39 -11.43 -18.07
CA LEU A 189 -1.82 -11.71 -16.70
C LEU A 189 -0.68 -12.31 -15.90
N PRO A 190 -0.43 -11.81 -14.66
CA PRO A 190 0.61 -12.36 -13.82
C PRO A 190 0.26 -13.77 -13.37
N GLU A 191 1.17 -14.71 -13.60
CA GLU A 191 1.13 -16.09 -13.13
C GLU A 191 2.30 -16.33 -12.19
N GLY A 192 2.08 -17.12 -11.12
CA GLY A 192 3.11 -17.43 -10.16
C GLY A 192 2.63 -17.42 -8.72
N PHE A 193 3.57 -17.29 -7.79
CA PHE A 193 3.27 -17.21 -6.36
C PHE A 193 4.13 -16.19 -5.64
N SER A 194 3.64 -15.76 -4.48
CA SER A 194 4.39 -14.96 -3.51
C SER A 194 4.11 -15.50 -2.11
N LEU A 195 5.16 -15.70 -1.35
CA LEU A 195 5.12 -16.15 0.05
C LEU A 195 5.95 -15.18 0.88
N SER A 196 5.36 -14.56 1.90
CA SER A 196 6.02 -13.59 2.74
C SER A 196 5.80 -13.89 4.22
N PHE A 197 6.86 -13.82 5.00
CA PHE A 197 6.85 -13.86 6.46
C PHE A 197 7.38 -12.53 6.97
N THR A 198 6.65 -11.92 7.89
CA THR A 198 7.02 -10.64 8.50
C THR A 198 7.08 -10.80 10.00
N GLY A 199 8.13 -10.27 10.62
CA GLY A 199 8.27 -10.23 12.07
C GLY A 199 8.92 -8.92 12.50
N GLY A 200 8.63 -8.47 13.72
CA GLY A 200 9.23 -7.24 14.23
C GLY A 200 8.51 -6.69 15.45
N TRP A 201 8.83 -5.48 15.81
CA TRP A 201 8.25 -4.81 16.96
C TRP A 201 7.41 -3.63 16.52
N ALA A 202 6.25 -3.50 17.14
CA ALA A 202 5.40 -2.34 16.99
C ALA A 202 5.03 -1.82 18.38
N ASP A 203 5.31 -0.54 18.57
CA ASP A 203 4.86 0.23 19.71
C ASP A 203 3.58 0.96 19.31
N ARG A 204 2.56 0.80 20.09
CA ARG A 204 1.28 1.47 19.91
C ARG A 204 0.79 1.94 21.26
N GLN A 205 0.79 3.26 21.45
CA GLN A 205 0.39 3.88 22.70
C GLN A 205 1.17 3.35 23.93
N ASP A 206 2.50 3.40 23.83
CA ASP A 206 3.45 2.98 24.88
C ASP A 206 3.40 1.46 25.22
N ILE A 207 2.70 0.65 24.42
CA ILE A 207 2.69 -0.79 24.52
C ILE A 207 3.48 -1.38 23.36
N SER A 208 4.69 -1.86 23.67
CA SER A 208 5.54 -2.54 22.69
C SER A 208 5.17 -4.00 22.59
N ARG A 209 4.87 -4.47 21.36
CA ARG A 209 4.45 -5.84 21.08
C ARG A 209 5.21 -6.41 19.90
N PHE A 210 5.47 -7.70 19.92
CA PHE A 210 6.07 -8.37 18.78
C PHE A 210 4.98 -8.71 17.76
N TYR A 211 5.19 -8.31 16.50
CA TYR A 211 4.30 -8.60 15.39
C TYR A 211 4.78 -9.80 14.61
N ILE A 212 3.86 -10.70 14.23
CA ILE A 212 4.09 -11.78 13.27
C ILE A 212 3.03 -11.69 12.18
N GLY A 213 3.48 -11.77 10.92
CA GLY A 213 2.62 -11.77 9.75
C GLY A 213 3.01 -12.83 8.74
N PHE A 214 2.01 -13.34 8.06
CA PHE A 214 2.14 -14.30 6.97
C PHE A 214 1.26 -13.87 5.81
N GLU A 215 1.78 -13.96 4.58
CA GLU A 215 1.02 -13.72 3.37
C GLU A 215 1.41 -14.76 2.31
N TYR A 216 0.41 -15.38 1.71
CA TYR A 216 0.58 -16.24 0.56
C TYR A 216 -0.41 -15.85 -0.53
N GLN A 217 0.12 -15.64 -1.74
CA GLN A 217 -0.66 -15.37 -2.93
C GLN A 217 -0.23 -16.30 -4.05
N ARG A 218 -1.19 -16.78 -4.83
CA ARG A 218 -0.91 -17.56 -6.04
C ARG A 218 -1.91 -17.22 -7.13
N SER A 219 -1.37 -17.04 -8.35
CA SER A 219 -2.15 -16.81 -9.56
C SER A 219 -1.74 -17.81 -10.62
N TYR A 220 -2.68 -18.45 -11.28
CA TYR A 220 -2.39 -19.40 -12.36
C TYR A 220 -3.59 -19.63 -13.27
N PHE A 221 -3.32 -20.09 -14.50
CA PHE A 221 -4.33 -20.60 -15.40
C PHE A 221 -4.46 -22.11 -15.22
N ASN A 222 -5.69 -22.58 -15.10
CA ASN A 222 -5.96 -24.00 -15.10
C ASN A 222 -6.07 -24.55 -16.56
N ASN A 223 -6.12 -25.89 -16.71
CA ASN A 223 -6.23 -26.57 -18.01
C ASN A 223 -7.46 -26.13 -18.83
N ASN A 224 -8.48 -25.57 -18.20
CA ASN A 224 -9.70 -25.04 -18.85
C ASN A 224 -9.58 -23.56 -19.23
N LYS A 225 -8.38 -22.99 -19.19
CA LYS A 225 -8.12 -21.55 -19.43
C LYS A 225 -8.88 -20.62 -18.49
N ALA A 226 -9.26 -21.09 -17.32
CA ALA A 226 -9.79 -20.25 -16.27
C ALA A 226 -8.62 -19.70 -15.44
N PHE A 227 -8.63 -18.39 -15.19
CA PHE A 227 -7.68 -17.73 -14.31
C PHE A 227 -8.15 -17.86 -12.87
N LEU A 228 -7.27 -18.30 -12.01
CA LEU A 228 -7.49 -18.42 -10.57
C LEU A 228 -6.44 -17.59 -9.85
N ASN A 229 -6.89 -16.70 -8.98
CA ASN A 229 -6.04 -15.93 -8.08
C ASN A 229 -6.58 -16.08 -6.66
N TYR A 230 -5.73 -16.51 -5.74
CA TYR A 230 -6.10 -16.58 -4.33
C TYR A 230 -5.01 -16.02 -3.43
N THR A 231 -5.46 -15.42 -2.34
CA THR A 231 -4.59 -14.78 -1.34
C THR A 231 -5.05 -15.20 0.04
N VAL A 232 -4.08 -15.57 0.88
CA VAL A 232 -4.29 -15.82 2.31
C VAL A 232 -3.31 -14.93 3.06
N LYS A 233 -3.82 -14.14 4.00
CA LYS A 233 -3.03 -13.29 4.88
C LYS A 233 -3.44 -13.55 6.32
N SER A 234 -2.48 -13.57 7.22
CA SER A 234 -2.75 -13.57 8.65
C SER A 234 -1.68 -12.75 9.37
N GLY A 235 -2.05 -12.16 10.48
CA GLY A 235 -1.11 -11.43 11.30
C GLY A 235 -1.70 -11.15 12.67
N GLY A 236 -0.83 -10.89 13.62
CA GLY A 236 -1.21 -10.58 15.00
C GLY A 236 -0.01 -10.16 15.81
N TYR A 237 -0.29 -9.79 17.04
CA TYR A 237 0.71 -9.38 18.01
C TYR A 237 0.86 -10.42 19.09
N ILE A 238 2.05 -10.53 19.64
CA ILE A 238 2.36 -11.32 20.84
C ILE A 238 2.74 -10.35 21.95
N ASN A 239 2.04 -10.43 23.06
CA ASN A 239 2.30 -9.67 24.27
C ASN A 239 2.24 -10.62 25.46
N ARG A 240 3.31 -10.66 26.26
CA ARG A 240 3.41 -11.52 27.47
C ARG A 240 2.93 -12.97 27.25
N ASN A 241 3.35 -13.59 26.14
CA ASN A 241 2.97 -14.94 25.69
C ASN A 241 1.48 -15.14 25.32
N GLN A 242 0.74 -14.05 25.11
CA GLN A 242 -0.63 -14.10 24.62
C GLN A 242 -0.70 -13.48 23.22
N ALA A 243 -1.49 -14.10 22.35
CA ALA A 243 -1.75 -13.56 21.02
C ALA A 243 -2.88 -12.52 21.10
N GLU A 244 -2.61 -11.34 20.53
CA GLU A 244 -3.53 -10.19 20.53
C GLU A 244 -3.77 -9.68 19.12
N ASP A 245 -4.93 -9.06 18.89
CA ASP A 245 -5.28 -8.39 17.64
C ASP A 245 -5.06 -9.27 16.40
N ILE A 246 -5.42 -10.56 16.48
CA ILE A 246 -5.25 -11.50 15.37
C ILE A 246 -6.22 -11.12 14.25
N SER A 247 -5.69 -11.04 13.03
CA SER A 247 -6.46 -10.83 11.82
C SER A 247 -6.15 -11.91 10.79
N ALA A 248 -7.15 -12.31 10.03
CA ALA A 248 -7.00 -13.21 8.90
C ALA A 248 -7.86 -12.74 7.73
N LEU A 249 -7.34 -12.88 6.52
CA LEU A 249 -8.04 -12.58 5.29
C LEU A 249 -7.79 -13.70 4.30
N ALA A 250 -8.86 -14.15 3.65
CA ALA A 250 -8.79 -15.03 2.50
C ALA A 250 -9.58 -14.42 1.34
N SER A 251 -9.00 -14.38 0.16
CA SER A 251 -9.68 -13.94 -1.06
C SER A 251 -9.48 -14.94 -2.18
N LEU A 252 -10.49 -15.09 -3.02
CA LEU A 252 -10.49 -15.95 -4.20
C LEU A 252 -11.11 -15.18 -5.36
N GLU A 253 -10.40 -15.12 -6.47
CA GLU A 253 -10.88 -14.60 -7.75
C GLU A 253 -10.83 -15.71 -8.78
N LEU A 254 -11.94 -15.96 -9.46
CA LEU A 254 -12.06 -16.92 -10.53
C LEU A 254 -12.63 -16.23 -11.77
N ILE A 255 -11.85 -16.21 -12.86
CA ILE A 255 -12.30 -15.70 -14.15
C ILE A 255 -12.37 -16.87 -15.14
N THR A 256 -13.56 -17.15 -15.63
CA THR A 256 -13.77 -18.23 -16.60
C THR A 256 -13.73 -17.71 -18.04
N PRO A 257 -13.23 -18.49 -19.00
CA PRO A 257 -13.23 -18.09 -20.40
C PRO A 257 -14.66 -17.95 -20.94
N LEU A 258 -14.82 -17.03 -21.90
CA LEU A 258 -16.10 -16.87 -22.62
C LEU A 258 -16.46 -18.16 -23.35
N LYS A 259 -17.61 -18.74 -23.05
CA LYS A 259 -18.16 -19.87 -23.80
C LYS A 259 -18.77 -19.36 -25.10
N LYS A 260 -18.20 -19.71 -26.26
CA LYS A 260 -18.87 -19.52 -27.54
C LYS A 260 -20.13 -20.40 -27.53
N LYS A 261 -21.33 -19.81 -27.59
CA LYS A 261 -22.54 -20.55 -27.95
C LYS A 261 -22.33 -21.05 -29.35
N LYS A 262 -22.27 -22.40 -29.56
CA LYS A 262 -22.45 -22.95 -30.89
C LYS A 262 -23.88 -22.61 -31.29
N LYS A 263 -24.01 -21.85 -32.38
CA LYS A 263 -25.28 -21.70 -33.10
C LYS A 263 -25.57 -22.98 -33.84
#